data_3602c6a94b3c62dccee97952ce9e4273
#
_entry.id   3602c6a94b3c62dccee97952ce9e4273
#
_cell.length_a   1.000
_cell.length_b   1.000
_cell.length_c   1.000
_cell.angle_alpha   90.00
_cell.angle_beta   90.00
_cell.angle_gamma   90.00
#
_symmetry.space_group_name_H-M   'P 1'
#
loop_
_entity.id
_entity.type
_entity.pdbx_description
1 polymer ?
#
loop_
_entity_poly.entity_id
_entity_poly.type
_entity_poly.pdbx_seq_one_letter_code
_entity_poly.pdbx_strand_id
1 'polypeptide(L)'
;MTNALPPRFDITADEIDLVVAEFYAAIRHHPGLGPVFAVHVTDWPEHEAKIARFWRNAILMERGYDGNPFAAHQAAGNVRAAMFDVWLGLFDSVLKRNLSAQTAQSWSELAHRIGRGLRMGVEAGSVPGLR
;
A
#
# COMPACT_ATOMS: atom_id res chain seq x y z
N MET A 1 -3.17 30.73 -10.44
CA MET A 1 -3.83 29.52 -10.87
C MET A 1 -2.90 28.32 -10.66
N THR A 2 -3.41 27.28 -10.06
CA THR A 2 -2.58 26.11 -9.82
C THR A 2 -2.56 25.21 -11.03
N ASN A 3 -1.38 24.60 -11.31
CA ASN A 3 -1.23 23.60 -12.36
C ASN A 3 -1.29 22.18 -11.81
N ALA A 4 -1.87 22.03 -10.61
CA ALA A 4 -1.99 20.71 -9.99
C ALA A 4 -2.89 19.80 -10.84
N LEU A 5 -2.47 18.56 -11.02
CA LEU A 5 -3.27 17.56 -11.69
C LEU A 5 -4.50 17.22 -10.82
N PRO A 6 -5.65 16.92 -11.45
CA PRO A 6 -6.80 16.47 -10.66
C PRO A 6 -6.51 15.12 -10.00
N PRO A 7 -7.15 14.82 -8.86
CA PRO A 7 -6.99 13.52 -8.23
C PRO A 7 -7.52 12.40 -9.15
N ARG A 8 -7.00 11.20 -8.97
CA ARG A 8 -7.43 10.03 -9.74
C ARG A 8 -8.91 9.71 -9.52
N PHE A 9 -9.39 9.96 -8.32
CA PHE A 9 -10.79 9.79 -7.94
C PHE A 9 -11.08 10.66 -6.73
N ASP A 10 -12.36 10.79 -6.40
CA ASP A 10 -12.81 11.68 -5.34
C ASP A 10 -12.53 11.06 -3.96
N ILE A 11 -11.63 11.69 -3.21
CA ILE A 11 -11.26 11.28 -1.85
C ILE A 11 -10.53 12.45 -1.18
N THR A 12 -10.58 12.53 0.14
CA THR A 12 -9.84 13.54 0.90
C THR A 12 -8.54 12.96 1.47
N ALA A 13 -7.60 13.84 1.78
CA ALA A 13 -6.36 13.45 2.46
C ALA A 13 -6.65 12.80 3.82
N ASP A 14 -7.64 13.32 4.55
CA ASP A 14 -8.02 12.75 5.85
C ASP A 14 -8.55 11.33 5.71
N GLU A 15 -9.32 11.06 4.66
CA GLU A 15 -9.80 9.70 4.38
C GLU A 15 -8.65 8.75 4.07
N ILE A 16 -7.65 9.22 3.34
CA ILE A 16 -6.46 8.43 3.05
C ILE A 16 -5.71 8.10 4.35
N ASP A 17 -5.50 9.09 5.19
CA ASP A 17 -4.79 8.88 6.46
C ASP A 17 -5.53 7.90 7.36
N LEU A 18 -6.87 8.00 7.43
CA LEU A 18 -7.69 7.11 8.22
C LEU A 18 -7.58 5.66 7.74
N VAL A 19 -7.69 5.45 6.43
CA VAL A 19 -7.60 4.11 5.83
C VAL A 19 -6.23 3.51 6.12
N VAL A 20 -5.16 4.29 5.94
CA VAL A 20 -3.79 3.80 6.20
C VAL A 20 -3.64 3.39 7.67
N ALA A 21 -4.10 4.23 8.60
CA ALA A 21 -4.01 3.92 10.03
C ALA A 21 -4.78 2.65 10.40
N GLU A 22 -6.01 2.50 9.91
CA GLU A 22 -6.81 1.31 10.19
C GLU A 22 -6.26 0.05 9.54
N PHE A 23 -5.72 0.19 8.33
CA PHE A 23 -5.13 -0.93 7.63
C PHE A 23 -3.91 -1.47 8.39
N TYR A 24 -3.01 -0.60 8.84
CA TYR A 24 -1.85 -1.06 9.58
C TYR A 24 -2.18 -1.56 10.99
N ALA A 25 -3.23 -1.04 11.61
CA ALA A 25 -3.74 -1.64 12.85
C ALA A 25 -4.18 -3.07 12.61
N ALA A 26 -4.88 -3.32 11.50
CA ALA A 26 -5.31 -4.67 11.12
C ALA A 26 -4.12 -5.58 10.78
N ILE A 27 -3.12 -5.06 10.07
CA ILE A 27 -1.90 -5.82 9.74
C ILE A 27 -1.17 -6.27 11.00
N ARG A 28 -1.01 -5.37 11.98
CA ARG A 28 -0.30 -5.70 13.22
C ARG A 28 -0.95 -6.86 13.99
N HIS A 29 -2.26 -7.01 13.86
CA HIS A 29 -3.01 -8.09 14.52
C HIS A 29 -3.20 -9.31 13.62
N HIS A 30 -2.78 -9.25 12.37
CA HIS A 30 -2.95 -10.37 11.44
C HIS A 30 -1.84 -11.40 11.67
N PRO A 31 -2.20 -12.69 11.94
CA PRO A 31 -1.20 -13.71 12.29
C PRO A 31 -0.20 -14.01 11.17
N GLY A 32 -0.59 -13.83 9.91
CA GLY A 32 0.31 -14.06 8.78
C GLY A 32 1.13 -12.85 8.39
N LEU A 33 0.51 -11.65 8.33
CA LEU A 33 1.18 -10.43 7.85
C LEU A 33 1.93 -9.70 8.96
N GLY A 34 1.41 -9.71 10.19
CA GLY A 34 2.02 -8.99 11.30
C GLY A 34 3.49 -9.32 11.49
N PRO A 35 3.87 -10.61 11.63
CA PRO A 35 5.27 -10.98 11.79
C PRO A 35 6.17 -10.57 10.64
N VAL A 36 5.68 -10.61 9.40
CA VAL A 36 6.46 -10.20 8.23
C VAL A 36 6.81 -8.72 8.30
N PHE A 37 5.82 -7.88 8.63
CA PHE A 37 6.06 -6.44 8.77
C PHE A 37 6.92 -6.12 9.99
N ALA A 38 6.73 -6.84 11.10
CA ALA A 38 7.46 -6.57 12.34
C ALA A 38 8.98 -6.71 12.20
N VAL A 39 9.46 -7.53 11.26
CA VAL A 39 10.88 -7.68 10.97
C VAL A 39 11.47 -6.37 10.41
N HIS A 40 10.67 -5.61 9.65
CA HIS A 40 11.15 -4.43 8.92
C HIS A 40 10.70 -3.11 9.52
N VAL A 41 9.65 -3.10 10.33
CA VAL A 41 9.06 -1.87 10.86
C VAL A 41 9.32 -1.78 12.37
N THR A 42 10.11 -0.78 12.78
CA THR A 42 10.38 -0.51 14.19
C THR A 42 9.60 0.69 14.70
N ASP A 43 9.21 1.59 13.81
CA ASP A 43 8.45 2.80 14.13
C ASP A 43 7.19 2.81 13.26
N TRP A 44 6.09 2.33 13.82
CA TRP A 44 4.83 2.22 13.09
C TRP A 44 4.26 3.57 12.69
N PRO A 45 4.21 4.59 13.56
CA PRO A 45 3.72 5.92 13.15
C PRO A 45 4.50 6.49 11.97
N GLU A 46 5.82 6.37 11.96
CA GLU A 46 6.64 6.84 10.85
C GLU A 46 6.36 6.06 9.57
N HIS A 47 6.23 4.73 9.67
CA HIS A 47 5.91 3.88 8.52
C HIS A 47 4.55 4.22 7.95
N GLU A 48 3.54 4.39 8.80
CA GLU A 48 2.20 4.77 8.36
C GLU A 48 2.20 6.14 7.69
N ALA A 49 2.93 7.10 8.24
CA ALA A 49 3.07 8.42 7.63
C ALA A 49 3.70 8.34 6.23
N LYS A 50 4.72 7.50 6.08
CA LYS A 50 5.38 7.29 4.78
C LYS A 50 4.41 6.68 3.76
N ILE A 51 3.63 5.69 4.15
CA ILE A 51 2.68 5.03 3.27
C ILE A 51 1.51 5.97 2.93
N ALA A 52 1.07 6.79 3.89
CA ALA A 52 0.07 7.81 3.61
C ALA A 52 0.57 8.79 2.54
N ARG A 53 1.84 9.22 2.62
CA ARG A 53 2.44 10.07 1.57
C ARG A 53 2.49 9.37 0.22
N PHE A 54 2.77 8.08 0.21
CA PHE A 54 2.73 7.28 -1.02
C PHE A 54 1.34 7.34 -1.68
N TRP A 55 0.29 7.08 -0.90
CA TRP A 55 -1.06 7.09 -1.44
C TRP A 55 -1.54 8.49 -1.83
N ARG A 56 -1.19 9.51 -1.03
CA ARG A 56 -1.50 10.90 -1.39
C ARG A 56 -0.83 11.30 -2.70
N ASN A 57 0.40 10.89 -2.89
CA ASN A 57 1.12 11.11 -4.15
C ASN A 57 0.42 10.38 -5.31
N ALA A 58 0.10 9.11 -5.12
CA ALA A 58 -0.52 8.27 -6.16
C ALA A 58 -1.92 8.73 -6.53
N ILE A 59 -2.72 9.19 -5.56
CA ILE A 59 -4.14 9.50 -5.76
C ILE A 59 -4.37 10.99 -5.94
N LEU A 60 -3.82 11.81 -5.05
CA LEU A 60 -4.04 13.26 -5.02
C LEU A 60 -2.97 14.05 -5.78
N MET A 61 -1.96 13.38 -6.31
CA MET A 61 -0.84 13.99 -7.01
C MET A 61 -0.03 14.95 -6.13
N GLU A 62 -0.06 14.75 -4.81
CA GLU A 62 0.76 15.53 -3.88
C GLU A 62 2.21 15.09 -3.95
N ARG A 63 3.11 16.03 -3.81
CA ARG A 63 4.54 15.75 -3.67
C ARG A 63 4.84 15.33 -2.24
N GLY A 64 5.92 14.63 -2.01
CA GLY A 64 6.34 14.24 -0.66
C GLY A 64 6.72 12.78 -0.52
N TYR A 65 6.59 12.01 -1.60
CA TYR A 65 7.03 10.62 -1.61
C TYR A 65 8.04 10.41 -2.72
N ASP A 66 9.24 9.95 -2.36
CA ASP A 66 10.32 9.67 -3.29
C ASP A 66 10.86 8.23 -3.15
N GLY A 67 10.14 7.38 -2.44
CA GLY A 67 10.55 6.00 -2.21
C GLY A 67 10.37 5.12 -3.44
N ASN A 68 10.87 3.90 -3.34
CA ASN A 68 10.76 2.89 -4.39
C ASN A 68 10.18 1.61 -3.79
N PRO A 69 8.84 1.41 -3.86
CA PRO A 69 8.21 0.24 -3.28
C PRO A 69 8.65 -1.08 -3.94
N PHE A 70 8.98 -1.07 -5.22
CA PHE A 70 9.48 -2.27 -5.89
C PHE A 70 10.79 -2.75 -5.28
N ALA A 71 11.76 -1.84 -5.16
CA ALA A 71 13.05 -2.16 -4.55
C ALA A 71 12.90 -2.56 -3.08
N ALA A 72 12.04 -1.87 -2.33
CA ALA A 72 11.81 -2.17 -0.92
C ALA A 72 11.26 -3.58 -0.72
N HIS A 73 10.31 -4.00 -1.54
CA HIS A 73 9.73 -5.35 -1.42
C HIS A 73 10.73 -6.44 -1.82
N GLN A 74 11.54 -6.20 -2.84
CA GLN A 74 12.59 -7.16 -3.22
C GLN A 74 13.66 -7.27 -2.14
N ALA A 75 14.06 -6.15 -1.57
CA ALA A 75 15.09 -6.11 -0.52
C ALA A 75 14.64 -6.73 0.79
N ALA A 76 13.33 -6.73 1.07
CA ALA A 76 12.78 -7.26 2.31
C ALA A 76 13.08 -8.75 2.52
N GLY A 77 13.10 -9.55 1.44
CA GLY A 77 13.55 -10.93 1.48
C GLY A 77 12.56 -11.94 2.05
N ASN A 78 11.67 -11.52 2.94
CA ASN A 78 10.65 -12.40 3.53
C ASN A 78 9.25 -12.19 2.96
N VAL A 79 9.12 -11.35 1.92
CA VAL A 79 7.85 -11.11 1.25
C VAL A 79 7.66 -12.15 0.15
N ARG A 80 6.54 -12.86 0.20
CA ARG A 80 6.20 -13.90 -0.77
C ARG A 80 5.02 -13.46 -1.62
N ALA A 81 4.98 -13.95 -2.87
CA ALA A 81 3.93 -13.58 -3.82
C ALA A 81 2.52 -13.82 -3.27
N ALA A 82 2.30 -14.96 -2.58
CA ALA A 82 1.00 -15.29 -2.01
C ALA A 82 0.52 -14.30 -0.95
N MET A 83 1.42 -13.57 -0.31
CA MET A 83 1.07 -12.59 0.72
C MET A 83 0.33 -11.39 0.14
N PHE A 84 0.52 -11.09 -1.15
CA PHE A 84 -0.19 -9.98 -1.80
C PHE A 84 -1.69 -10.21 -1.87
N ASP A 85 -2.14 -11.45 -2.05
CA ASP A 85 -3.57 -11.74 -2.07
C ASP A 85 -4.21 -11.49 -0.69
N VAL A 86 -3.51 -11.90 0.37
CA VAL A 86 -3.96 -11.67 1.76
C VAL A 86 -3.96 -10.18 2.07
N TRP A 87 -2.90 -9.49 1.71
CA TRP A 87 -2.74 -8.05 1.92
C TRP A 87 -3.85 -7.27 1.21
N LEU A 88 -4.11 -7.58 -0.07
CA LEU A 88 -5.14 -6.89 -0.85
C LEU A 88 -6.54 -7.18 -0.33
N GLY A 89 -6.82 -8.41 0.10
CA GLY A 89 -8.11 -8.76 0.70
C GLY A 89 -8.37 -7.99 1.99
N LEU A 90 -7.36 -7.87 2.83
CA LEU A 90 -7.44 -7.10 4.06
C LEU A 90 -7.64 -5.62 3.77
N PHE A 91 -6.89 -5.09 2.79
CA PHE A 91 -7.02 -3.70 2.37
C PHE A 91 -8.43 -3.41 1.85
N ASP A 92 -8.97 -4.26 1.00
CA ASP A 92 -10.32 -4.10 0.46
C ASP A 92 -11.38 -4.06 1.58
N SER A 93 -11.22 -4.85 2.62
CA SER A 93 -12.17 -4.84 3.73
C SER A 93 -12.11 -3.52 4.51
N VAL A 94 -10.93 -2.94 4.67
CA VAL A 94 -10.78 -1.63 5.31
C VAL A 94 -11.40 -0.53 4.45
N LEU A 95 -11.20 -0.57 3.14
CA LEU A 95 -11.79 0.39 2.22
C LEU A 95 -13.32 0.37 2.30
N LYS A 96 -13.92 -0.81 2.24
CA LYS A 96 -15.38 -0.96 2.28
C LYS A 96 -15.97 -0.47 3.58
N ARG A 97 -15.25 -0.60 4.68
CA ARG A 97 -15.71 -0.20 6.00
C ARG A 97 -15.70 1.32 6.18
N ASN A 98 -14.84 2.03 5.46
CA ASN A 98 -14.58 3.45 5.71
C ASN A 98 -15.01 4.40 4.60
N LEU A 99 -15.25 3.91 3.40
CA LEU A 99 -15.47 4.75 2.22
C LEU A 99 -16.78 4.40 1.51
N SER A 100 -17.25 5.33 0.67
CA SER A 100 -18.37 5.03 -0.22
C SER A 100 -18.01 3.88 -1.15
N ALA A 101 -19.00 3.17 -1.66
CA ALA A 101 -18.77 2.03 -2.55
C ALA A 101 -17.93 2.43 -3.78
N GLN A 102 -18.22 3.58 -4.36
CA GLN A 102 -17.50 4.04 -5.55
C GLN A 102 -16.05 4.37 -5.25
N THR A 103 -15.77 5.09 -4.17
CA THR A 103 -14.41 5.44 -3.78
C THR A 103 -13.62 4.21 -3.38
N ALA A 104 -14.25 3.31 -2.61
CA ALA A 104 -13.61 2.05 -2.22
C ALA A 104 -13.22 1.22 -3.44
N GLN A 105 -14.11 1.13 -4.43
CA GLN A 105 -13.82 0.40 -5.66
C GLN A 105 -12.67 1.03 -6.44
N SER A 106 -12.67 2.35 -6.57
CA SER A 106 -11.60 3.05 -7.30
C SER A 106 -10.24 2.84 -6.66
N TRP A 107 -10.16 2.93 -5.34
CA TRP A 107 -8.90 2.71 -4.64
C TRP A 107 -8.49 1.24 -4.68
N SER A 108 -9.44 0.33 -4.54
CA SER A 108 -9.18 -1.11 -4.66
C SER A 108 -8.56 -1.45 -6.01
N GLU A 109 -9.13 -0.92 -7.10
CA GLU A 109 -8.59 -1.15 -8.45
C GLU A 109 -7.15 -0.66 -8.58
N LEU A 110 -6.85 0.52 -8.05
CA LEU A 110 -5.50 1.07 -8.06
C LEU A 110 -4.55 0.19 -7.23
N ALA A 111 -4.97 -0.20 -6.02
CA ALA A 111 -4.16 -1.02 -5.13
C ALA A 111 -3.87 -2.39 -5.75
N HIS A 112 -4.86 -3.01 -6.36
CA HIS A 112 -4.68 -4.31 -7.03
C HIS A 112 -3.73 -4.20 -8.22
N ARG A 113 -3.79 -3.09 -8.97
CA ARG A 113 -2.87 -2.86 -10.09
C ARG A 113 -1.42 -2.72 -9.60
N ILE A 114 -1.22 -1.92 -8.56
CA ILE A 114 0.10 -1.73 -7.96
C ILE A 114 0.59 -3.06 -7.37
N GLY A 115 -0.31 -3.78 -6.68
CA GLY A 115 0.00 -5.08 -6.09
C GLY A 115 0.46 -6.10 -7.12
N ARG A 116 -0.16 -6.12 -8.30
CA ARG A 116 0.28 -7.02 -9.38
C ARG A 116 1.72 -6.72 -9.80
N GLY A 117 2.06 -5.43 -9.94
CA GLY A 117 3.41 -5.02 -10.29
C GLY A 117 4.43 -5.43 -9.22
N LEU A 118 4.10 -5.19 -7.94
CA LEU A 118 4.97 -5.56 -6.83
C LEU A 118 5.14 -7.08 -6.74
N ARG A 119 4.06 -7.83 -6.93
CA ARG A 119 4.08 -9.29 -6.94
C ARG A 119 4.99 -9.82 -8.04
N MET A 120 4.87 -9.28 -9.24
CA MET A 120 5.74 -9.65 -10.36
C MET A 120 7.22 -9.38 -10.05
N GLY A 121 7.51 -8.24 -9.41
CA GLY A 121 8.86 -7.91 -8.99
C GLY A 121 9.43 -8.90 -7.98
N VAL A 122 8.61 -9.31 -7.00
CA VAL A 122 9.01 -10.30 -6.00
C VAL A 122 9.26 -11.66 -6.66
N GLU A 123 8.37 -12.09 -7.56
CA GLU A 123 8.52 -13.35 -8.29
C GLU A 123 9.79 -13.36 -9.14
N ALA A 124 10.05 -12.26 -9.85
CA ALA A 124 11.27 -12.14 -10.67
C ALA A 124 12.52 -12.17 -9.80
N GLY A 125 12.50 -11.49 -8.64
CA GLY A 125 13.63 -11.47 -7.71
C GLY A 125 13.94 -12.83 -7.09
N SER A 126 12.97 -13.74 -7.05
CA SER A 126 13.16 -15.08 -6.49
C SER A 126 13.65 -16.10 -7.52
N VAL A 127 13.69 -15.75 -8.81
CA VAL A 127 14.17 -16.64 -9.88
C VAL A 127 15.70 -16.53 -9.95
N PRO A 128 16.40 -17.67 -9.84
CA PRO A 128 17.86 -17.67 -9.93
C PRO A 128 18.35 -17.06 -11.26
N GLY A 129 19.33 -16.17 -11.14
CA GLY A 129 19.92 -15.54 -12.32
C GLY A 129 19.25 -14.25 -12.79
N LEU A 130 18.12 -13.86 -12.18
CA LEU A 130 17.39 -12.64 -12.55
C LEU A 130 17.58 -11.51 -11.55
N ARG A 131 18.54 -11.57 -10.69
CA ARG A 131 18.81 -10.55 -9.69
C ARG A 131 19.82 -9.54 -10.17
#